data_ab3bfa4456d0eab99833cd9937699ef0
#
_entry.id   ab3bfa4456d0eab99833cd9937699ef0
#
_cell.length_a   1.000
_cell.length_b   1.000
_cell.length_c   1.000
_cell.angle_alpha   90.00
_cell.angle_beta   90.00
_cell.angle_gamma   90.00
#
_symmetry.space_group_name_H-M   'P 1'
#
loop_
_entity.id
_entity.type
_entity.pdbx_description
1 polymer ?
#
loop_
_entity_poly.entity_id
_entity_poly.type
_entity_poly.pdbx_seq_one_letter_code
_entity_poly.pdbx_strand_id
1 'polypeptide(L)'
;MKILTSGSGPSDANWKYWPTWTKMLPLYFQCRHKDVSGPAAGNLFIARSLIYHLQRFRPDVIIAQWNFDRYDLYVGQQKFVDQIHQSESNRNFIVDVPTGGKTTEGTGYWCSSKDNIVSWKKYYVENIQSEKGTLLDDLQNMLTLQNVCERHNIKYRFFMHGIINHDFLNADAEIKSLYDEIDWDNLIGTSIEESKSKYAGTHDFNDIEETGKTTSVPNPLVQFDILHNTVTPALEALGVIPRQDRDRIKQYCEQKQNALTELYKNKDV
;
A
#
# COMPACT_ATOMS: atom_id res chain seq x y z
N MET A 1 4.03 -13.84 -18.23
CA MET A 1 4.47 -13.41 -16.88
C MET A 1 3.27 -13.07 -16.02
N LYS A 2 3.34 -13.37 -14.74
CA LYS A 2 2.32 -13.11 -13.73
C LYS A 2 2.92 -12.25 -12.61
N ILE A 3 2.28 -11.13 -12.31
CA ILE A 3 2.71 -10.23 -11.24
C ILE A 3 1.60 -10.18 -10.18
N LEU A 4 1.97 -10.37 -8.92
CA LEU A 4 1.10 -10.22 -7.76
C LEU A 4 1.53 -8.98 -6.98
N THR A 5 0.58 -8.09 -6.68
CA THR A 5 0.85 -6.86 -5.92
C THR A 5 -0.01 -6.79 -4.68
N SER A 6 0.50 -6.16 -3.64
CA SER A 6 -0.27 -5.72 -2.48
C SER A 6 0.32 -4.43 -1.91
N GLY A 7 -0.54 -3.66 -1.26
CA GLY A 7 -0.18 -2.41 -0.61
C GLY A 7 -1.39 -1.74 0.00
N SER A 8 -1.23 -0.49 0.41
CA SER A 8 -2.29 0.34 0.96
C SER A 8 -3.03 1.15 -0.14
N GLY A 9 -3.79 2.16 0.24
CA GLY A 9 -4.55 3.02 -0.68
C GLY A 9 -3.82 3.45 -1.95
N PRO A 10 -2.54 3.90 -1.91
CA PRO A 10 -1.79 4.24 -3.12
C PRO A 10 -1.65 3.12 -4.15
N SER A 11 -1.77 1.87 -3.74
CA SER A 11 -1.67 0.69 -4.60
C SER A 11 -3.02 0.06 -4.95
N ASP A 12 -4.14 0.54 -4.38
CA ASP A 12 -5.46 -0.10 -4.56
C ASP A 12 -5.97 0.05 -6.00
N ALA A 13 -5.95 -1.04 -6.76
CA ALA A 13 -6.47 -1.08 -8.12
C ALA A 13 -8.00 -0.88 -8.21
N ASN A 14 -8.73 -0.99 -7.10
CA ASN A 14 -10.17 -0.71 -7.05
C ASN A 14 -10.47 0.78 -6.87
N TRP A 15 -9.47 1.63 -6.73
CA TRP A 15 -9.66 3.08 -6.68
C TRP A 15 -10.41 3.59 -7.92
N LYS A 16 -11.46 4.36 -7.71
CA LYS A 16 -12.45 4.65 -8.78
C LYS A 16 -12.12 5.89 -9.61
N TYR A 17 -11.43 6.85 -9.01
CA TYR A 17 -11.36 8.21 -9.55
C TYR A 17 -10.26 8.38 -10.61
N TRP A 18 -9.12 7.72 -10.41
CA TRP A 18 -8.02 7.70 -11.39
C TRP A 18 -7.24 6.39 -11.30
N PRO A 19 -6.44 6.04 -12.34
CA PRO A 19 -5.66 4.80 -12.29
C PRO A 19 -4.54 4.90 -11.24
N THR A 20 -4.44 3.88 -10.40
CA THR A 20 -3.25 3.65 -9.57
C THR A 20 -2.15 2.99 -10.38
N TRP A 21 -0.91 3.01 -9.88
CA TRP A 21 0.21 2.35 -10.55
C TRP A 21 -0.06 0.86 -10.77
N THR A 22 -0.71 0.17 -9.84
CA THR A 22 -1.11 -1.24 -9.96
C THR A 22 -2.10 -1.46 -11.10
N LYS A 23 -3.04 -0.53 -11.29
CA LYS A 23 -4.02 -0.59 -12.39
C LYS A 23 -3.39 -0.35 -13.75
N MET A 24 -2.36 0.47 -13.81
CA MET A 24 -1.62 0.75 -15.05
C MET A 24 -0.60 -0.35 -15.40
N LEU A 25 -0.08 -1.07 -14.41
CA LEU A 25 0.97 -2.07 -14.57
C LEU A 25 0.62 -3.15 -15.62
N PRO A 26 -0.56 -3.82 -15.61
CA PRO A 26 -0.90 -4.80 -16.63
C PRO A 26 -1.04 -4.21 -18.03
N LEU A 27 -1.41 -2.94 -18.14
CA LEU A 27 -1.48 -2.23 -19.41
C LEU A 27 -0.08 -1.97 -19.97
N TYR A 28 0.84 -1.53 -19.12
CA TYR A 28 2.20 -1.16 -19.52
C TYR A 28 3.06 -2.38 -19.89
N PHE A 29 2.98 -3.46 -19.10
CA PHE A 29 3.78 -4.67 -19.32
C PHE A 29 3.05 -5.78 -20.09
N GLN A 30 1.75 -5.65 -20.39
CA GLN A 30 0.92 -6.71 -20.96
C GLN A 30 1.08 -8.05 -20.24
N CYS A 31 1.02 -8.00 -18.92
CA CYS A 31 1.19 -9.14 -18.04
C CYS A 31 -0.15 -9.59 -17.42
N ARG A 32 -0.20 -10.84 -16.97
CA ARG A 32 -1.27 -11.27 -16.08
C ARG A 32 -0.99 -10.70 -14.68
N HIS A 33 -1.87 -9.84 -14.20
CA HIS A 33 -1.72 -9.16 -12.93
C HIS A 33 -2.85 -9.50 -11.97
N LYS A 34 -2.53 -9.61 -10.70
CA LYS A 34 -3.49 -9.65 -9.60
C LYS A 34 -3.04 -8.68 -8.53
N ASP A 35 -3.91 -7.72 -8.22
CA ASP A 35 -3.76 -6.83 -7.09
C ASP A 35 -4.61 -7.32 -5.92
N VAL A 36 -3.99 -7.34 -4.74
CA VAL A 36 -4.62 -7.72 -3.47
C VAL A 36 -4.41 -6.64 -2.42
N SER A 37 -4.20 -5.41 -2.86
CA SER A 37 -4.10 -4.23 -2.00
C SER A 37 -5.42 -3.96 -1.28
N GLY A 38 -5.32 -3.36 -0.11
CA GLY A 38 -6.48 -2.96 0.68
C GLY A 38 -6.44 -1.47 1.03
N PRO A 39 -7.60 -0.80 1.13
CA PRO A 39 -7.64 0.57 1.61
C PRO A 39 -7.11 0.62 3.05
N ALA A 40 -6.17 1.54 3.31
CA ALA A 40 -5.51 1.71 4.61
C ALA A 40 -4.78 0.46 5.16
N ALA A 41 -4.43 -0.49 4.30
CA ALA A 41 -3.76 -1.72 4.71
C ALA A 41 -2.43 -1.44 5.44
N GLY A 42 -2.20 -2.13 6.54
CA GLY A 42 -0.92 -2.21 7.23
C GLY A 42 -0.13 -3.45 6.79
N ASN A 43 1.03 -3.64 7.37
CA ASN A 43 2.01 -4.60 6.88
C ASN A 43 1.63 -6.06 7.15
N LEU A 44 0.87 -6.33 8.21
CA LEU A 44 0.33 -7.66 8.48
C LEU A 44 -0.66 -8.10 7.37
N PHE A 45 -1.58 -7.21 6.96
CA PHE A 45 -2.49 -7.46 5.85
C PHE A 45 -1.74 -7.68 4.54
N ILE A 46 -0.75 -6.81 4.24
CA ILE A 46 0.04 -6.87 3.00
C ILE A 46 0.75 -8.23 2.90
N ALA A 47 1.50 -8.63 3.93
CA ALA A 47 2.20 -9.90 3.95
C ALA A 47 1.24 -11.09 3.76
N ARG A 48 0.19 -11.16 4.57
CA ARG A 48 -0.74 -12.31 4.56
C ARG A 48 -1.56 -12.39 3.29
N SER A 49 -1.98 -11.27 2.70
CA SER A 49 -2.70 -11.27 1.42
C SER A 49 -1.84 -11.80 0.28
N LEU A 50 -0.56 -11.41 0.22
CA LEU A 50 0.38 -11.93 -0.76
C LEU A 50 0.63 -13.43 -0.58
N ILE A 51 0.93 -13.87 0.65
CA ILE A 51 1.18 -15.28 0.96
C ILE A 51 -0.04 -16.15 0.62
N TYR A 52 -1.24 -15.71 1.00
CA TYR A 52 -2.49 -16.45 0.70
C TYR A 52 -2.71 -16.63 -0.79
N HIS A 53 -2.46 -15.59 -1.58
CA HIS A 53 -2.68 -15.64 -3.03
C HIS A 53 -1.53 -16.28 -3.81
N LEU A 54 -0.34 -16.38 -3.24
CA LEU A 54 0.83 -16.96 -3.88
C LEU A 54 0.56 -18.37 -4.44
N GLN A 55 0.01 -19.26 -3.62
CA GLN A 55 -0.24 -20.65 -4.02
C GLN A 55 -1.27 -20.77 -5.14
N ARG A 56 -2.29 -19.92 -5.13
CA ARG A 56 -3.39 -19.95 -6.12
C ARG A 56 -3.03 -19.26 -7.42
N PHE A 57 -2.35 -18.14 -7.35
CA PHE A 57 -2.01 -17.32 -8.51
C PHE A 57 -0.70 -17.77 -9.16
N ARG A 58 0.25 -18.29 -8.36
CA ARG A 58 1.61 -18.71 -8.78
C ARG A 58 2.29 -17.58 -9.56
N PRO A 59 2.62 -16.46 -8.92
CA PRO A 59 3.25 -15.32 -9.56
C PRO A 59 4.70 -15.64 -9.92
N ASP A 60 5.20 -14.99 -10.97
CA ASP A 60 6.63 -14.96 -11.31
C ASP A 60 7.34 -13.87 -10.51
N VAL A 61 6.62 -12.78 -10.20
CA VAL A 61 7.12 -11.63 -9.44
C VAL A 61 6.06 -11.18 -8.43
N ILE A 62 6.51 -10.83 -7.23
CA ILE A 62 5.72 -10.15 -6.20
C ILE A 62 6.24 -8.73 -6.03
N ILE A 63 5.32 -7.74 -5.92
CA ILE A 63 5.65 -6.37 -5.53
C ILE A 63 4.83 -6.02 -4.31
N ALA A 64 5.49 -5.73 -3.19
CA ALA A 64 4.88 -5.33 -1.94
C ALA A 64 5.16 -3.85 -1.66
N GLN A 65 4.09 -3.06 -1.50
CA GLN A 65 4.19 -1.70 -0.97
C GLN A 65 3.97 -1.74 0.53
N TRP A 66 5.05 -1.70 1.30
CA TRP A 66 5.01 -1.64 2.76
C TRP A 66 4.55 -0.28 3.25
N ASN A 67 3.81 -0.27 4.36
CA ASN A 67 3.21 0.95 4.89
C ASN A 67 3.51 1.11 6.39
N PHE A 68 4.53 1.90 6.71
CA PHE A 68 4.97 2.16 8.08
C PHE A 68 4.13 3.21 8.84
N ASP A 69 3.14 3.81 8.17
CA ASP A 69 2.22 4.80 8.76
C ASP A 69 0.88 4.18 9.19
N ARG A 70 0.80 2.85 9.23
CA ARG A 70 -0.45 2.14 9.53
C ARG A 70 -0.28 1.13 10.66
N TYR A 71 -1.36 0.97 11.39
CA TYR A 71 -1.57 -0.18 12.26
C TYR A 71 -2.54 -1.14 11.60
N ASP A 72 -2.35 -2.42 11.78
CA ASP A 72 -3.35 -3.42 11.47
C ASP A 72 -3.41 -4.50 12.55
N LEU A 73 -4.62 -5.03 12.72
CA LEU A 73 -4.94 -6.02 13.73
C LEU A 73 -5.96 -7.00 13.17
N TYR A 74 -5.78 -8.28 13.39
CA TYR A 74 -6.82 -9.25 13.08
C TYR A 74 -7.92 -9.24 14.13
N VAL A 75 -9.14 -8.98 13.70
CA VAL A 75 -10.31 -8.87 14.57
C VAL A 75 -11.20 -10.10 14.37
N GLY A 76 -11.47 -10.82 15.46
CA GLY A 76 -12.21 -12.09 15.43
C GLY A 76 -13.59 -12.07 16.08
N GLN A 77 -14.07 -10.92 16.58
CA GLN A 77 -15.35 -10.84 17.28
C GLN A 77 -16.28 -9.79 16.68
N GLN A 78 -17.49 -10.20 16.24
CA GLN A 78 -18.50 -9.34 15.66
C GLN A 78 -18.82 -8.12 16.54
N LYS A 79 -19.00 -8.34 17.85
CA LYS A 79 -19.32 -7.26 18.80
C LYS A 79 -18.25 -6.16 18.82
N PHE A 80 -17.00 -6.52 18.67
CA PHE A 80 -15.90 -5.54 18.62
C PHE A 80 -15.93 -4.75 17.32
N VAL A 81 -16.23 -5.41 16.21
CA VAL A 81 -16.40 -4.77 14.90
C VAL A 81 -17.56 -3.77 14.90
N ASP A 82 -18.70 -4.15 15.50
CA ASP A 82 -19.85 -3.26 15.61
C ASP A 82 -19.52 -2.00 16.42
N GLN A 83 -18.71 -2.12 17.48
CA GLN A 83 -18.22 -0.98 18.24
C GLN A 83 -17.30 -0.08 17.42
N ILE A 84 -16.43 -0.65 16.61
CA ILE A 84 -15.57 0.11 15.70
C ILE A 84 -16.42 0.88 14.68
N HIS A 85 -17.40 0.22 14.07
CA HIS A 85 -18.27 0.87 13.07
C HIS A 85 -19.14 1.98 13.64
N GLN A 86 -19.55 1.89 14.90
CA GLN A 86 -20.35 2.91 15.55
C GLN A 86 -19.53 4.13 16.01
N SER A 87 -18.26 3.93 16.34
CA SER A 87 -17.42 4.97 16.93
C SER A 87 -16.59 5.76 15.92
N GLU A 88 -16.48 5.30 14.68
CA GLU A 88 -15.49 5.83 13.76
C GLU A 88 -16.05 6.25 12.41
N SER A 89 -15.73 7.49 12.04
CA SER A 89 -15.83 7.94 10.66
C SER A 89 -14.95 7.03 9.78
N ASN A 90 -15.53 6.48 8.78
CA ASN A 90 -15.07 5.77 7.56
C ASN A 90 -13.56 5.60 7.21
N ARG A 91 -12.60 5.81 8.11
CA ARG A 91 -11.14 5.69 7.87
C ARG A 91 -10.55 4.37 8.34
N ASN A 92 -11.34 3.55 9.01
CA ASN A 92 -10.93 2.22 9.43
C ASN A 92 -11.67 1.19 8.61
N PHE A 93 -10.92 0.23 8.13
CA PHE A 93 -11.45 -0.82 7.27
C PHE A 93 -11.21 -2.17 7.93
N ILE A 94 -12.23 -2.99 7.93
CA ILE A 94 -12.08 -4.41 8.16
C ILE A 94 -12.14 -5.08 6.80
N VAL A 95 -11.07 -5.74 6.44
CA VAL A 95 -10.91 -6.38 5.15
C VAL A 95 -10.61 -7.86 5.32
N ASP A 96 -11.19 -8.67 4.46
CA ASP A 96 -10.89 -10.08 4.38
C ASP A 96 -9.74 -10.31 3.39
N VAL A 97 -8.66 -10.91 3.87
CA VAL A 97 -7.49 -11.22 3.04
C VAL A 97 -7.81 -12.08 1.81
N PRO A 98 -8.66 -13.12 1.90
CA PRO A 98 -8.96 -13.95 0.75
C PRO A 98 -9.61 -13.20 -0.40
N THR A 99 -10.43 -12.20 -0.10
CA THR A 99 -11.23 -11.47 -1.09
C THR A 99 -10.74 -10.05 -1.33
N GLY A 100 -9.95 -9.49 -0.41
CA GLY A 100 -9.56 -8.08 -0.40
C GLY A 100 -10.75 -7.13 -0.16
N GLY A 101 -11.91 -7.66 0.21
CA GLY A 101 -13.14 -6.92 0.43
C GLY A 101 -13.48 -6.73 1.90
N LYS A 102 -14.50 -5.91 2.17
CA LYS A 102 -15.07 -5.82 3.52
C LYS A 102 -15.67 -7.17 3.90
N THR A 103 -15.35 -7.66 5.08
CA THR A 103 -15.98 -8.88 5.59
C THR A 103 -17.43 -8.62 6.00
N THR A 104 -18.32 -9.51 5.64
CA THR A 104 -19.72 -9.50 6.08
C THR A 104 -19.91 -10.19 7.44
N GLU A 105 -18.93 -10.97 7.86
CA GLU A 105 -18.96 -11.75 9.10
C GLU A 105 -18.35 -11.01 10.29
N GLY A 106 -17.86 -9.79 10.09
CA GLY A 106 -17.26 -8.97 11.14
C GLY A 106 -15.91 -9.48 11.65
N THR A 107 -15.28 -10.40 10.92
CA THR A 107 -13.93 -10.89 11.19
C THR A 107 -13.00 -10.47 10.06
N GLY A 108 -11.75 -10.15 10.37
CA GLY A 108 -10.78 -9.74 9.35
C GLY A 108 -9.70 -8.82 9.89
N TYR A 109 -9.03 -8.12 8.99
CA TYR A 109 -7.98 -7.16 9.35
C TYR A 109 -8.58 -5.79 9.54
N TRP A 110 -8.44 -5.27 10.74
CA TRP A 110 -8.66 -3.86 11.01
C TRP A 110 -7.38 -3.09 10.69
N CYS A 111 -7.50 -2.11 9.83
CA CYS A 111 -6.38 -1.30 9.37
C CYS A 111 -6.66 0.18 9.65
N SER A 112 -5.69 0.90 10.19
CA SER A 112 -5.85 2.29 10.58
C SER A 112 -4.61 3.14 10.42
N SER A 113 -4.80 4.43 10.14
CA SER A 113 -3.74 5.43 10.19
C SER A 113 -3.27 5.70 11.61
N LYS A 114 -1.96 5.88 11.80
CA LYS A 114 -1.37 6.31 13.07
C LYS A 114 -1.89 7.68 13.54
N ASP A 115 -2.22 8.56 12.59
CA ASP A 115 -2.69 9.92 12.88
C ASP A 115 -4.14 10.02 13.34
N ASN A 116 -4.91 8.93 13.29
CA ASN A 116 -6.35 8.95 13.49
C ASN A 116 -6.77 8.12 14.70
N ILE A 117 -6.54 8.68 15.89
CA ILE A 117 -6.77 7.99 17.15
C ILE A 117 -8.15 8.33 17.72
N VAL A 118 -9.08 7.38 17.69
CA VAL A 118 -10.36 7.45 18.41
C VAL A 118 -10.29 6.61 19.69
N SER A 119 -11.22 6.80 20.61
CA SER A 119 -11.13 6.41 22.03
C SER A 119 -10.56 5.03 22.39
N TRP A 120 -11.06 3.93 21.81
CA TRP A 120 -10.53 2.59 22.11
C TRP A 120 -9.17 2.33 21.43
N LYS A 121 -8.97 2.91 20.27
CA LYS A 121 -7.75 2.92 19.51
C LYS A 121 -6.63 3.64 20.25
N LYS A 122 -6.97 4.78 20.86
CA LYS A 122 -6.08 5.50 21.78
C LYS A 122 -5.65 4.59 22.92
N TYR A 123 -6.58 3.89 23.55
CA TYR A 123 -6.26 2.92 24.59
C TYR A 123 -5.34 1.81 24.11
N TYR A 124 -5.59 1.22 22.94
CA TYR A 124 -4.78 0.16 22.35
C TYR A 124 -3.35 0.66 22.05
N VAL A 125 -3.23 1.78 21.36
CA VAL A 125 -1.93 2.36 20.97
C VAL A 125 -1.15 2.84 22.21
N GLU A 126 -1.82 3.44 23.19
CA GLU A 126 -1.14 3.97 24.39
C GLU A 126 -0.78 2.90 25.43
N ASN A 127 -1.50 1.76 25.48
CA ASN A 127 -1.36 0.79 26.56
C ASN A 127 -0.97 -0.61 26.11
N ILE A 128 -1.13 -0.95 24.84
CA ILE A 128 -0.90 -2.31 24.33
C ILE A 128 0.18 -2.32 23.24
N GLN A 129 0.06 -1.40 22.26
CA GLN A 129 0.97 -1.33 21.11
C GLN A 129 1.97 -0.20 21.32
N SER A 130 3.25 -0.51 21.26
CA SER A 130 4.31 0.51 21.24
C SER A 130 4.81 0.74 19.80
N GLU A 131 5.42 1.91 19.55
CA GLU A 131 6.10 2.15 18.26
C GLU A 131 7.17 1.09 17.98
N LYS A 132 7.93 0.70 19.01
CA LYS A 132 8.90 -0.39 18.90
C LYS A 132 8.22 -1.69 18.50
N GLY A 133 7.15 -2.09 19.18
CA GLY A 133 6.42 -3.31 18.88
C GLY A 133 5.86 -3.31 17.46
N THR A 134 5.32 -2.18 17.01
CA THR A 134 4.84 -2.02 15.63
C THR A 134 5.97 -2.22 14.62
N LEU A 135 7.13 -1.60 14.85
CA LEU A 135 8.27 -1.74 13.94
C LEU A 135 8.80 -3.17 13.91
N LEU A 136 8.85 -3.86 15.06
CA LEU A 136 9.23 -5.28 15.12
C LEU A 136 8.26 -6.14 14.30
N ASP A 137 6.95 -5.94 14.47
CA ASP A 137 5.91 -6.65 13.73
C ASP A 137 6.03 -6.38 12.22
N ASP A 138 6.28 -5.13 11.84
CA ASP A 138 6.46 -4.72 10.45
C ASP A 138 7.66 -5.40 9.80
N LEU A 139 8.83 -5.37 10.44
CA LEU A 139 10.03 -6.04 9.95
C LEU A 139 9.86 -7.55 9.89
N GLN A 140 9.19 -8.15 10.87
CA GLN A 140 8.89 -9.58 10.88
C GLN A 140 7.93 -9.97 9.74
N ASN A 141 6.95 -9.14 9.40
CA ASN A 141 6.08 -9.36 8.25
C ASN A 141 6.85 -9.29 6.93
N MET A 142 7.81 -8.35 6.79
CA MET A 142 8.70 -8.25 5.62
C MET A 142 9.54 -9.50 5.47
N LEU A 143 10.24 -9.94 6.55
CA LEU A 143 11.04 -11.16 6.57
C LEU A 143 10.21 -12.41 6.27
N THR A 144 8.99 -12.49 6.80
CA THR A 144 8.10 -13.61 6.51
C THR A 144 7.80 -13.71 5.02
N LEU A 145 7.47 -12.58 4.36
CA LEU A 145 7.22 -12.57 2.93
C LEU A 145 8.49 -12.90 2.12
N GLN A 146 9.62 -12.31 2.48
CA GLN A 146 10.93 -12.60 1.88
C GLN A 146 11.22 -14.09 1.89
N ASN A 147 11.21 -14.71 3.07
CA ASN A 147 11.48 -16.15 3.25
C ASN A 147 10.51 -17.03 2.45
N VAL A 148 9.23 -16.64 2.37
CA VAL A 148 8.24 -17.36 1.55
C VAL A 148 8.57 -17.23 0.07
N CYS A 149 8.93 -16.05 -0.42
CA CYS A 149 9.33 -15.83 -1.80
C CYS A 149 10.57 -16.66 -2.17
N GLU A 150 11.60 -16.62 -1.34
CA GLU A 150 12.85 -17.37 -1.53
C GLU A 150 12.60 -18.88 -1.55
N ARG A 151 11.84 -19.39 -0.59
CA ARG A 151 11.46 -20.82 -0.51
C ARG A 151 10.73 -21.30 -1.77
N HIS A 152 9.94 -20.43 -2.39
CA HIS A 152 9.19 -20.75 -3.61
C HIS A 152 9.90 -20.32 -4.89
N ASN A 153 11.12 -19.78 -4.78
CA ASN A 153 11.91 -19.26 -5.88
C ASN A 153 11.15 -18.21 -6.71
N ILE A 154 10.43 -17.31 -6.03
CA ILE A 154 9.67 -16.22 -6.60
C ILE A 154 10.47 -14.93 -6.45
N LYS A 155 10.64 -14.19 -7.54
CA LYS A 155 11.27 -12.86 -7.50
C LYS A 155 10.38 -11.89 -6.76
N TYR A 156 10.95 -11.00 -5.93
CA TYR A 156 10.19 -10.01 -5.19
C TYR A 156 10.87 -8.65 -5.23
N ARG A 157 10.06 -7.62 -5.08
CA ARG A 157 10.49 -6.24 -4.91
C ARG A 157 9.63 -5.57 -3.85
N PHE A 158 10.27 -4.74 -3.07
CA PHE A 158 9.64 -3.97 -2.00
C PHE A 158 9.76 -2.48 -2.29
N PHE A 159 8.78 -1.69 -1.94
CA PHE A 159 8.92 -0.25 -1.78
C PHE A 159 8.10 0.23 -0.59
N MET A 160 8.39 1.42 -0.09
CA MET A 160 7.85 1.90 1.16
C MET A 160 6.91 3.09 0.97
N HIS A 161 5.90 3.13 1.83
CA HIS A 161 5.12 4.30 2.18
C HIS A 161 5.36 4.57 3.66
N GLY A 162 5.72 5.81 4.00
CA GLY A 162 6.21 6.14 5.32
C GLY A 162 7.71 5.89 5.49
N ILE A 163 8.21 6.21 6.66
CA ILE A 163 9.64 6.19 6.99
C ILE A 163 9.87 5.24 8.17
N ILE A 164 10.90 4.42 8.06
CA ILE A 164 11.38 3.65 9.20
C ILE A 164 12.05 4.60 10.19
N ASN A 165 11.68 4.52 11.45
CA ASN A 165 12.31 5.32 12.49
C ASN A 165 13.73 4.80 12.78
N HIS A 166 14.73 5.51 12.25
CA HIS A 166 16.14 5.15 12.39
C HIS A 166 16.66 5.29 13.82
N ASP A 167 16.00 6.04 14.70
CA ASP A 167 16.42 6.14 16.10
C ASP A 167 16.27 4.77 16.79
N PHE A 168 15.23 4.02 16.48
CA PHE A 168 15.08 2.66 16.97
C PHE A 168 16.11 1.70 16.41
N LEU A 169 16.49 1.82 15.12
CA LEU A 169 17.54 0.98 14.52
C LEU A 169 18.88 1.13 15.23
N ASN A 170 19.19 2.34 15.69
CA ASN A 170 20.46 2.62 16.36
C ASN A 170 20.44 2.29 17.85
N ALA A 171 19.28 2.33 18.49
CA ALA A 171 19.14 2.17 19.94
C ALA A 171 18.75 0.75 20.37
N ASP A 172 18.24 -0.08 19.46
CA ASP A 172 17.63 -1.37 19.81
C ASP A 172 18.22 -2.52 19.00
N ALA A 173 18.91 -3.44 19.71
CA ALA A 173 19.60 -4.58 19.08
C ALA A 173 18.63 -5.59 18.46
N GLU A 174 17.41 -5.74 19.00
CA GLU A 174 16.40 -6.65 18.45
C GLU A 174 15.86 -6.14 17.11
N ILE A 175 15.52 -4.85 17.05
CA ILE A 175 15.11 -4.20 15.79
C ILE A 175 16.23 -4.30 14.77
N LYS A 176 17.46 -3.97 15.17
CA LYS A 176 18.61 -4.01 14.28
C LYS A 176 18.84 -5.42 13.72
N SER A 177 18.70 -6.45 14.55
CA SER A 177 18.87 -7.84 14.10
C SER A 177 17.86 -8.21 13.02
N LEU A 178 16.57 -7.86 13.18
CA LEU A 178 15.56 -8.11 12.15
C LEU A 178 15.79 -7.28 10.89
N TYR A 179 16.19 -6.03 11.06
CA TYR A 179 16.46 -5.13 9.95
C TYR A 179 17.63 -5.63 9.09
N ASP A 180 18.71 -6.11 9.72
CA ASP A 180 19.89 -6.62 9.02
C ASP A 180 19.63 -7.93 8.24
N GLU A 181 18.57 -8.68 8.58
CA GLU A 181 18.15 -9.90 7.86
C GLU A 181 17.30 -9.63 6.61
N ILE A 182 16.82 -8.39 6.44
CA ILE A 182 16.02 -8.02 5.26
C ILE A 182 16.97 -7.78 4.09
N ASP A 183 16.68 -8.37 2.95
CA ASP A 183 17.38 -8.12 1.69
C ASP A 183 16.97 -6.76 1.10
N TRP A 184 17.65 -5.72 1.55
CA TRP A 184 17.42 -4.34 1.13
C TRP A 184 17.76 -4.07 -0.34
N ASP A 185 18.51 -4.95 -1.01
CA ASP A 185 18.78 -4.86 -2.45
C ASP A 185 17.51 -5.07 -3.29
N ASN A 186 16.50 -5.68 -2.69
CA ASN A 186 15.17 -5.81 -3.27
C ASN A 186 14.25 -4.62 -3.00
N LEU A 187 14.70 -3.63 -2.20
CA LEU A 187 14.00 -2.38 -2.02
C LEU A 187 14.15 -1.52 -3.29
N ILE A 188 13.03 -1.13 -3.89
CA ILE A 188 13.01 -0.34 -5.09
C ILE A 188 12.61 1.09 -4.82
N GLY A 189 13.40 2.00 -5.36
CA GLY A 189 13.10 3.42 -5.40
C GLY A 189 13.01 4.06 -4.03
N THR A 190 12.62 5.28 -4.09
CA THR A 190 12.36 6.14 -2.96
C THR A 190 10.93 5.98 -2.48
N SER A 191 10.62 6.51 -1.32
CA SER A 191 9.27 6.43 -0.77
C SER A 191 8.23 7.11 -1.67
N ILE A 192 6.95 6.77 -1.50
CA ILE A 192 5.85 7.45 -2.19
C ILE A 192 5.88 8.96 -1.92
N GLU A 193 6.34 9.36 -0.73
CA GLU A 193 6.49 10.76 -0.31
C GLU A 193 7.46 11.52 -1.21
N GLU A 194 8.52 10.88 -1.67
CA GLU A 194 9.48 11.49 -2.60
C GLU A 194 8.87 11.68 -3.98
N SER A 195 8.10 10.72 -4.48
CA SER A 195 7.34 10.90 -5.71
C SER A 195 6.29 12.01 -5.57
N LYS A 196 5.64 12.14 -4.40
CA LYS A 196 4.72 13.25 -4.14
C LYS A 196 5.43 14.61 -4.15
N SER A 197 6.62 14.71 -3.59
CA SER A 197 7.36 15.97 -3.51
C SER A 197 7.72 16.55 -4.89
N LYS A 198 7.95 15.70 -5.89
CA LYS A 198 8.20 16.13 -7.28
C LYS A 198 7.01 16.87 -7.92
N TYR A 199 5.82 16.60 -7.41
CA TYR A 199 4.56 17.18 -7.89
C TYR A 199 3.89 18.07 -6.82
N ALA A 200 4.67 18.53 -5.84
CA ALA A 200 4.21 19.47 -4.84
C ALA A 200 3.71 20.76 -5.52
N GLY A 201 2.46 21.16 -5.23
CA GLY A 201 1.79 22.30 -5.88
C GLY A 201 0.90 21.93 -7.08
N THR A 202 0.93 20.69 -7.57
CA THR A 202 -0.20 20.14 -8.32
C THR A 202 -1.27 19.80 -7.28
N HIS A 203 -2.52 20.25 -7.48
CA HIS A 203 -3.60 20.07 -6.52
C HIS A 203 -3.59 18.65 -5.93
N ASP A 204 -3.38 18.57 -4.62
CA ASP A 204 -3.73 17.38 -3.85
C ASP A 204 -5.26 17.31 -3.90
N PHE A 205 -5.80 16.38 -4.65
CA PHE A 205 -7.25 16.11 -4.69
C PHE A 205 -7.70 15.47 -3.39
N ASN A 206 -7.42 16.17 -2.29
CA ASN A 206 -7.64 15.67 -0.93
C ASN A 206 -9.11 15.57 -0.58
N ASP A 207 -9.98 16.30 -1.29
CA ASP A 207 -11.43 16.35 -1.06
C ASP A 207 -12.21 15.95 -2.31
N ILE A 208 -12.35 14.66 -2.54
CA ILE A 208 -13.40 14.21 -3.44
C ILE A 208 -14.70 14.23 -2.63
N GLU A 209 -15.47 15.28 -2.84
CA GLU A 209 -16.61 15.67 -2.01
C GLU A 209 -17.77 14.68 -1.87
N GLU A 210 -17.88 13.65 -2.69
CA GLU A 210 -18.91 12.63 -2.47
C GLU A 210 -18.78 11.96 -1.09
N THR A 211 -17.67 12.14 -0.39
CA THR A 211 -17.44 11.52 0.92
C THR A 211 -16.91 12.45 2.00
N GLY A 212 -16.61 13.71 1.70
CA GLY A 212 -16.01 14.64 2.70
C GLY A 212 -14.68 14.15 3.29
N LYS A 213 -13.89 13.38 2.53
CA LYS A 213 -12.72 12.70 3.07
C LYS A 213 -11.48 13.02 2.26
N THR A 214 -10.43 13.42 2.98
CA THR A 214 -9.07 13.44 2.45
C THR A 214 -8.67 12.04 2.00
N THR A 215 -8.15 11.92 0.78
CA THR A 215 -7.64 10.65 0.27
C THR A 215 -6.12 10.58 0.41
N SER A 216 -5.60 9.44 0.86
CA SER A 216 -4.17 9.16 0.85
C SER A 216 -3.67 8.64 -0.51
N VAL A 217 -4.56 8.55 -1.50
CA VAL A 217 -4.21 8.04 -2.82
C VAL A 217 -3.58 9.18 -3.64
N PRO A 218 -2.31 9.07 -4.04
CA PRO A 218 -1.64 10.08 -4.82
C PRO A 218 -2.33 10.38 -6.15
N ASN A 219 -2.18 11.59 -6.64
CA ASN A 219 -2.76 12.04 -7.90
C ASN A 219 -2.26 11.24 -9.14
N PRO A 220 -2.91 11.35 -10.31
CA PRO A 220 -2.56 10.57 -11.50
C PRO A 220 -1.10 10.67 -11.93
N LEU A 221 -0.49 11.85 -11.82
CA LEU A 221 0.91 12.06 -12.24
C LEU A 221 1.89 11.42 -11.26
N VAL A 222 1.62 11.46 -9.95
CA VAL A 222 2.40 10.73 -8.94
C VAL A 222 2.27 9.23 -9.17
N GLN A 223 1.08 8.72 -9.49
CA GLN A 223 0.87 7.31 -9.80
C GLN A 223 1.67 6.87 -11.05
N PHE A 224 1.74 7.72 -12.07
CA PHE A 224 2.57 7.47 -13.24
C PHE A 224 4.06 7.47 -12.87
N ASP A 225 4.52 8.42 -12.04
CA ASP A 225 5.91 8.50 -11.58
C ASP A 225 6.32 7.23 -10.82
N ILE A 226 5.47 6.75 -9.90
CA ILE A 226 5.69 5.48 -9.18
C ILE A 226 5.84 4.32 -10.18
N LEU A 227 4.95 4.20 -11.14
CA LEU A 227 5.04 3.14 -12.14
C LEU A 227 6.32 3.24 -12.95
N HIS A 228 6.62 4.44 -13.47
CA HIS A 228 7.67 4.62 -14.46
C HIS A 228 9.07 4.70 -13.85
N ASN A 229 9.24 5.45 -12.76
CA ASN A 229 10.55 5.74 -12.19
C ASN A 229 10.93 4.80 -11.02
N THR A 230 9.95 4.10 -10.45
CA THR A 230 10.18 3.17 -9.34
C THR A 230 9.98 1.72 -9.78
N VAL A 231 8.78 1.37 -10.22
CA VAL A 231 8.41 -0.03 -10.50
C VAL A 231 9.03 -0.54 -11.81
N THR A 232 9.04 0.28 -12.86
CA THR A 232 9.54 -0.15 -14.18
C THR A 232 11.02 -0.53 -14.15
N PRO A 233 11.96 0.28 -13.63
CA PRO A 233 13.37 -0.09 -13.60
C PRO A 233 13.61 -1.39 -12.82
N ALA A 234 12.88 -1.58 -11.74
CA ALA A 234 12.99 -2.79 -10.93
C ALA A 234 12.50 -4.05 -11.66
N LEU A 235 11.46 -3.94 -12.45
CA LEU A 235 10.97 -5.03 -13.28
C LEU A 235 11.90 -5.29 -14.48
N GLU A 236 12.44 -4.25 -15.10
CA GLU A 236 13.44 -4.37 -16.17
C GLU A 236 14.72 -5.07 -15.69
N ALA A 237 15.19 -4.78 -14.47
CA ALA A 237 16.29 -5.49 -13.85
C ALA A 237 16.00 -7.00 -13.64
N LEU A 238 14.74 -7.39 -13.58
CA LEU A 238 14.31 -8.79 -13.56
C LEU A 238 14.08 -9.39 -14.96
N GLY A 239 14.38 -8.65 -16.03
CA GLY A 239 14.17 -9.05 -17.41
C GLY A 239 12.74 -8.86 -17.92
N VAL A 240 11.96 -8.06 -17.24
CA VAL A 240 10.56 -7.74 -17.60
C VAL A 240 10.54 -6.43 -18.40
N ILE A 241 10.27 -6.52 -19.69
CA ILE A 241 10.31 -5.37 -20.59
C ILE A 241 8.90 -4.80 -20.80
N PRO A 242 8.72 -3.46 -20.70
CA PRO A 242 7.47 -2.81 -21.09
C PRO A 242 7.08 -3.11 -22.54
N ARG A 243 5.80 -3.28 -22.79
CA ARG A 243 5.27 -3.56 -24.15
C ARG A 243 4.38 -2.46 -24.69
N GLN A 244 4.11 -1.44 -23.90
CA GLN A 244 3.34 -0.28 -24.29
C GLN A 244 4.21 0.97 -24.32
N ASP A 245 3.81 1.93 -25.14
CA ASP A 245 4.42 3.23 -25.19
C ASP A 245 4.19 3.98 -23.87
N ARG A 246 5.29 4.42 -23.27
CA ARG A 246 5.32 5.27 -22.08
C ARG A 246 4.48 6.52 -22.24
N ASP A 247 4.62 7.21 -23.37
CA ASP A 247 3.99 8.50 -23.61
C ASP A 247 2.47 8.37 -23.66
N ARG A 248 1.95 7.26 -24.15
CA ARG A 248 0.51 6.96 -24.12
C ARG A 248 -0.04 6.86 -22.70
N ILE A 249 0.65 6.17 -21.82
CA ILE A 249 0.23 6.04 -20.41
C ILE A 249 0.36 7.39 -19.71
N LYS A 250 1.43 8.14 -19.99
CA LYS A 250 1.63 9.48 -19.45
C LYS A 250 0.51 10.43 -19.88
N GLN A 251 0.19 10.50 -21.17
CA GLN A 251 -0.90 11.31 -21.70
C GLN A 251 -2.25 10.97 -21.04
N TYR A 252 -2.53 9.69 -20.81
CA TYR A 252 -3.74 9.28 -20.09
C TYR A 252 -3.77 9.84 -18.66
N CYS A 253 -2.66 9.80 -17.92
CA CYS A 253 -2.56 10.37 -16.58
C CYS A 253 -2.68 11.91 -16.61
N GLU A 254 -2.06 12.58 -17.55
CA GLU A 254 -2.17 14.04 -17.74
C GLU A 254 -3.62 14.47 -18.04
N GLN A 255 -4.32 13.74 -18.91
CA GLN A 255 -5.74 14.00 -19.19
C GLN A 255 -6.61 13.85 -17.92
N LYS A 256 -6.36 12.81 -17.11
CA LYS A 256 -7.08 12.63 -15.84
C LYS A 256 -6.75 13.73 -14.84
N GLN A 257 -5.48 14.12 -14.74
CA GLN A 257 -5.04 15.21 -13.87
C GLN A 257 -5.74 16.52 -14.25
N ASN A 258 -5.73 16.86 -15.53
CA ASN A 258 -6.36 18.10 -16.04
C ASN A 258 -7.88 18.11 -15.79
N ALA A 259 -8.55 17.00 -16.05
CA ALA A 259 -9.98 16.87 -15.80
C ALA A 259 -10.34 17.06 -14.31
N LEU A 260 -9.53 16.51 -13.41
CA LEU A 260 -9.70 16.71 -11.98
C LEU A 260 -9.44 18.17 -11.58
N THR A 261 -8.38 18.78 -12.10
CA THR A 261 -8.06 20.20 -11.85
C THR A 261 -9.19 21.13 -12.26
N GLU A 262 -9.81 20.90 -13.41
CA GLU A 262 -10.96 21.70 -13.87
C GLU A 262 -12.21 21.49 -12.99
N LEU A 263 -12.46 20.26 -12.54
CA LEU A 263 -13.54 19.99 -11.59
C LEU A 263 -13.37 20.74 -10.26
N TYR A 264 -12.14 20.87 -9.77
CA TYR A 264 -11.83 21.58 -8.53
C TYR A 264 -11.93 23.09 -8.68
N LYS A 265 -11.41 23.67 -9.78
CA LYS A 265 -11.54 25.11 -10.06
C LYS A 265 -12.99 25.60 -10.10
N ASN A 266 -13.91 24.78 -10.58
CA ASN A 266 -15.32 25.13 -10.67
C ASN A 266 -16.09 24.99 -9.34
N LYS A 267 -15.45 24.48 -8.28
CA LYS A 267 -16.04 24.35 -6.96
C LYS A 267 -15.65 25.48 -6.01
N ASP A 268 -14.57 26.19 -6.28
CA ASP A 268 -14.11 27.35 -5.50
C ASP A 268 -14.83 28.65 -5.90
N VAL A 269 -15.90 28.57 -6.69
CA VAL A 269 -16.83 29.65 -7.09
C VAL A 269 -18.21 29.37 -6.53
#